data_7b6a5a6c19ccc5e6fd3f5fdb8123e672
#
_entry.id   7b6a5a6c19ccc5e6fd3f5fdb8123e672
#
_cell.length_a   1.000
_cell.length_b   1.000
_cell.length_c   1.000
_cell.angle_alpha   90.00
_cell.angle_beta   90.00
_cell.angle_gamma   90.00
#
_symmetry.space_group_name_H-M   'P 1'
#
loop_
_entity.id
_entity.type
_entity.pdbx_description
1 polymer ?
#
loop_
_entity_poly.entity_id
_entity_poly.type
_entity_poly.pdbx_seq_one_letter_code
_entity_poly.pdbx_strand_id
1 'polypeptide(L)'
;MKICYLSNAAIPSSVASSIQIVKMCEAFSKLNNEVTLITINDLKSKINFLNYYNVKSKFLLKRIKKFKSFPLGLNYYLFSLFSILESLKHKPEIYITRNFFTCFLLVILRKNIIMELHHDLKIESKIVRFLVTKFKFLNSACIKKIVAITHGVKDEYVKNNLIKKDKIIVLPSGSSIQKNFEFLNNKKFFKIGYFGSIFQSRGLNLIKNLAKIDRKNKYYLYGDFNHINNFKYKNSNKNIHINNYIPYKDIPKELKKMDILLMPYVSSITVAGNVDDITKFTSPLKLFDYLSVGKIIMCSDFNVLKEAIKEKKNAVFIKNYANPYSWKNEIQKLKNQPYKQLIISKNNHRLSKEYSLVRRANRILEEIKFN
;
A
#
# COMPACT_ATOMS: atom_id res chain seq x y z
N MET A 1 16.65 -12.18 15.36
CA MET A 1 17.04 -10.77 15.52
C MET A 1 15.99 -9.99 16.27
N LYS A 2 16.41 -8.93 16.98
CA LYS A 2 15.52 -7.93 17.57
C LYS A 2 15.35 -6.76 16.61
N ILE A 3 14.15 -6.59 16.10
CA ILE A 3 13.80 -5.57 15.10
C ILE A 3 12.92 -4.51 15.75
N CYS A 4 13.27 -3.23 15.62
CA CYS A 4 12.41 -2.13 16.03
C CYS A 4 11.92 -1.34 14.81
N TYR A 5 10.61 -1.32 14.58
CA TYR A 5 9.99 -0.51 13.54
C TYR A 5 9.46 0.80 14.12
N LEU A 6 10.01 1.94 13.68
CA LEU A 6 9.63 3.27 14.13
C LEU A 6 8.77 3.96 13.07
N SER A 7 7.54 4.31 13.41
CA SER A 7 6.62 4.97 12.48
C SER A 7 5.65 5.91 13.20
N ASN A 8 5.52 7.12 12.70
CA ASN A 8 4.55 8.11 13.17
C ASN A 8 3.10 7.84 12.68
N ALA A 9 2.82 6.67 12.11
CA ALA A 9 1.48 6.27 11.73
C ALA A 9 0.59 6.04 12.95
N ALA A 10 -0.68 6.45 12.87
CA ALA A 10 -1.68 6.11 13.87
C ALA A 10 -2.11 4.63 13.73
N ILE A 11 -2.12 3.89 14.83
CA ILE A 11 -2.52 2.47 14.86
C ILE A 11 -3.47 2.23 16.06
N PRO A 12 -4.69 1.72 15.81
CA PRO A 12 -5.25 1.26 14.53
C PRO A 12 -5.76 2.40 13.63
N SER A 13 -5.65 2.20 12.32
CA SER A 13 -6.15 3.11 11.29
C SER A 13 -6.46 2.35 10.01
N SER A 14 -7.43 2.86 9.22
CA SER A 14 -7.80 2.34 7.91
C SER A 14 -6.85 2.77 6.78
N VAL A 15 -5.88 3.62 7.08
CA VAL A 15 -4.91 4.13 6.10
C VAL A 15 -3.99 3.00 5.62
N ALA A 16 -3.74 2.94 4.33
CA ALA A 16 -2.94 1.88 3.71
C ALA A 16 -1.53 1.74 4.31
N SER A 17 -0.88 2.86 4.66
CA SER A 17 0.44 2.83 5.32
C SER A 17 0.41 2.14 6.68
N SER A 18 -0.63 2.39 7.50
CA SER A 18 -0.79 1.74 8.81
C SER A 18 -1.02 0.22 8.67
N ILE A 19 -1.84 -0.19 7.69
CA ILE A 19 -2.06 -1.60 7.36
C ILE A 19 -0.74 -2.27 6.98
N GLN A 20 0.03 -1.65 6.07
CA GLN A 20 1.29 -2.20 5.60
C GLN A 20 2.33 -2.32 6.72
N ILE A 21 2.47 -1.31 7.60
CA ILE A 21 3.42 -1.33 8.72
C ILE A 21 3.09 -2.48 9.67
N VAL A 22 1.83 -2.59 10.10
CA VAL A 22 1.39 -3.68 10.99
C VAL A 22 1.63 -5.05 10.36
N LYS A 23 1.30 -5.19 9.07
CA LYS A 23 1.47 -6.46 8.36
C LYS A 23 2.92 -6.79 8.05
N MET A 24 3.79 -5.79 7.90
CA MET A 24 5.24 -6.02 7.81
C MET A 24 5.82 -6.47 9.15
N CYS A 25 5.42 -5.87 10.27
CA CYS A 25 5.82 -6.32 11.61
C CYS A 25 5.37 -7.77 11.86
N GLU A 26 4.14 -8.11 11.48
CA GLU A 26 3.66 -9.50 11.50
C GLU A 26 4.52 -10.43 10.63
N ALA A 27 4.92 -9.99 9.44
CA ALA A 27 5.74 -10.77 8.52
C ALA A 27 7.14 -11.04 9.09
N PHE A 28 7.78 -10.03 9.68
CA PHE A 28 9.07 -10.22 10.37
C PHE A 28 8.93 -11.16 11.57
N SER A 29 7.85 -11.05 12.35
CA SER A 29 7.59 -11.96 13.48
C SER A 29 7.37 -13.40 13.02
N LYS A 30 6.71 -13.65 11.87
CA LYS A 30 6.57 -14.97 11.26
C LYS A 30 7.90 -15.61 10.82
N LEU A 31 8.93 -14.79 10.63
CA LEU A 31 10.28 -15.22 10.32
C LEU A 31 11.15 -15.36 11.61
N ASN A 32 10.50 -15.60 12.75
CA ASN A 32 11.12 -15.83 14.06
C ASN A 32 12.00 -14.66 14.55
N ASN A 33 11.61 -13.41 14.23
CA ASN A 33 12.24 -12.23 14.81
C ASN A 33 11.40 -11.68 15.96
N GLU A 34 12.09 -11.15 16.98
CA GLU A 34 11.46 -10.36 18.04
C GLU A 34 11.21 -8.94 17.52
N VAL A 35 9.95 -8.57 17.37
CA VAL A 35 9.57 -7.31 16.71
C VAL A 35 8.90 -6.38 17.70
N THR A 36 9.40 -5.16 17.78
CA THR A 36 8.77 -4.04 18.48
C THR A 36 8.35 -2.96 17.48
N LEU A 37 7.06 -2.64 17.44
CA LEU A 37 6.53 -1.52 16.67
C LEU A 37 6.28 -0.33 17.61
N ILE A 38 6.91 0.81 17.32
CA ILE A 38 6.69 2.05 18.05
C ILE A 38 5.96 3.03 17.15
N THR A 39 4.79 3.50 17.62
CA THR A 39 3.87 4.36 16.86
C THR A 39 3.41 5.54 17.68
N ILE A 40 2.67 6.44 17.03
CA ILE A 40 2.01 7.53 17.74
C ILE A 40 0.69 7.05 18.37
N ASN A 41 0.41 7.53 19.56
CA ASN A 41 -0.87 7.29 20.25
C ASN A 41 -1.97 8.15 19.61
N ASP A 42 -3.11 7.55 19.28
CA ASP A 42 -4.28 8.23 18.74
C ASP A 42 -5.54 7.86 19.53
N LEU A 43 -6.63 8.59 19.32
CA LEU A 43 -7.91 8.42 19.99
C LEU A 43 -8.49 7.00 19.91
N LYS A 44 -8.15 6.27 18.84
CA LYS A 44 -8.56 4.87 18.63
C LYS A 44 -7.69 3.83 19.34
N SER A 45 -6.80 4.25 20.22
CA SER A 45 -5.83 3.36 20.89
C SER A 45 -6.45 2.24 21.75
N LYS A 46 -7.70 2.40 22.20
CA LYS A 46 -8.46 1.39 22.96
C LYS A 46 -8.88 0.18 22.12
N ILE A 47 -8.91 0.30 20.78
CA ILE A 47 -9.28 -0.79 19.90
C ILE A 47 -8.13 -1.81 19.87
N ASN A 48 -8.46 -3.07 20.04
CA ASN A 48 -7.47 -4.15 19.91
C ASN A 48 -6.97 -4.23 18.46
N PHE A 49 -5.74 -3.79 18.22
CA PHE A 49 -5.15 -3.72 16.89
C PHE A 49 -4.92 -5.10 16.27
N LEU A 50 -4.69 -6.15 17.07
CA LEU A 50 -4.51 -7.52 16.58
C LEU A 50 -5.78 -7.99 15.87
N ASN A 51 -6.94 -7.77 16.49
CA ASN A 51 -8.23 -8.11 15.89
C ASN A 51 -8.57 -7.20 14.70
N TYR A 52 -8.26 -5.89 14.82
CA TYR A 52 -8.56 -4.92 13.76
C TYR A 52 -7.85 -5.28 12.44
N TYR A 53 -6.58 -5.66 12.51
CA TYR A 53 -5.79 -6.04 11.34
C TYR A 53 -5.74 -7.56 11.10
N ASN A 54 -6.41 -8.38 11.92
CA ASN A 54 -6.29 -9.84 11.87
C ASN A 54 -4.83 -10.31 11.92
N VAL A 55 -4.09 -9.85 12.94
CA VAL A 55 -2.70 -10.23 13.18
C VAL A 55 -2.65 -11.61 13.85
N LYS A 56 -1.94 -12.54 13.26
CA LYS A 56 -1.79 -13.92 13.74
C LYS A 56 -0.48 -14.18 14.48
N SER A 57 0.61 -13.52 14.07
CA SER A 57 1.90 -13.62 14.72
C SER A 57 2.14 -12.37 15.57
N LYS A 58 2.26 -12.56 16.89
CA LYS A 58 2.32 -11.46 17.86
C LYS A 58 3.64 -10.71 17.77
N PHE A 59 3.59 -9.41 17.99
CA PHE A 59 4.72 -8.52 18.19
C PHE A 59 4.35 -7.44 19.20
N LEU A 60 5.36 -6.78 19.78
CA LEU A 60 5.13 -5.74 20.78
C LEU A 60 4.74 -4.42 20.11
N LEU A 61 3.65 -3.79 20.56
CA LEU A 61 3.26 -2.46 20.14
C LEU A 61 3.41 -1.46 21.29
N LYS A 62 4.24 -0.44 21.07
CA LYS A 62 4.41 0.71 21.97
C LYS A 62 3.84 1.97 21.31
N ARG A 63 3.30 2.88 22.11
CA ARG A 63 2.68 4.11 21.62
C ARG A 63 3.27 5.32 22.29
N ILE A 64 3.79 6.26 21.49
CA ILE A 64 4.28 7.56 21.98
C ILE A 64 3.11 8.54 22.03
N LYS A 65 3.03 9.29 23.10
CA LYS A 65 1.98 10.30 23.30
C LYS A 65 2.08 11.37 22.20
N LYS A 66 0.94 11.69 21.58
CA LYS A 66 0.82 12.82 20.68
C LYS A 66 0.55 14.08 21.49
N PHE A 67 1.33 15.12 21.28
CA PHE A 67 1.14 16.41 21.92
C PHE A 67 0.11 17.23 21.14
N LYS A 68 -1.12 17.31 21.65
CA LYS A 68 -2.23 18.00 20.98
C LYS A 68 -2.03 19.49 20.79
N SER A 69 -1.30 20.11 21.71
CA SER A 69 -1.03 21.56 21.71
C SER A 69 0.01 22.02 20.67
N PHE A 70 0.71 21.09 20.02
CA PHE A 70 1.74 21.43 19.07
C PHE A 70 1.27 21.26 17.61
N PRO A 71 1.76 22.09 16.69
CA PRO A 71 1.56 21.91 15.25
C PRO A 71 1.93 20.51 14.77
N LEU A 72 1.25 20.01 13.75
CA LEU A 72 1.50 18.66 13.19
C LEU A 72 2.97 18.45 12.80
N GLY A 73 3.63 19.47 12.23
CA GLY A 73 5.04 19.41 11.86
C GLY A 73 5.97 19.18 13.06
N LEU A 74 5.72 19.84 14.19
CA LEU A 74 6.53 19.65 15.40
C LEU A 74 6.36 18.24 15.98
N ASN A 75 5.14 17.70 15.94
CA ASN A 75 4.89 16.33 16.40
C ASN A 75 5.69 15.27 15.59
N TYR A 76 6.04 15.54 14.33
CA TYR A 76 6.90 14.67 13.52
C TYR A 76 8.30 14.55 14.13
N TYR A 77 8.89 15.67 14.56
CA TYR A 77 10.22 15.71 15.16
C TYR A 77 10.23 15.15 16.60
N LEU A 78 9.24 15.54 17.40
CA LEU A 78 9.08 15.03 18.77
C LEU A 78 8.84 13.51 18.79
N PHE A 79 8.04 12.98 17.87
CA PHE A 79 7.88 11.55 17.73
C PHE A 79 9.24 10.86 17.48
N SER A 80 10.07 11.42 16.61
CA SER A 80 11.38 10.84 16.30
C SER A 80 12.26 10.74 17.54
N LEU A 81 12.33 11.80 18.36
CA LEU A 81 13.10 11.81 19.59
C LEU A 81 12.58 10.78 20.61
N PHE A 82 11.29 10.86 20.95
CA PHE A 82 10.71 9.99 21.98
C PHE A 82 10.63 8.53 21.54
N SER A 83 10.41 8.25 20.25
CA SER A 83 10.40 6.88 19.75
C SER A 83 11.78 6.22 19.82
N ILE A 84 12.84 6.98 19.56
CA ILE A 84 14.22 6.48 19.73
C ILE A 84 14.50 6.20 21.21
N LEU A 85 14.20 7.13 22.11
CA LEU A 85 14.40 6.93 23.54
C LEU A 85 13.65 5.69 24.06
N GLU A 86 12.42 5.49 23.66
CA GLU A 86 11.65 4.30 24.03
C GLU A 86 12.27 3.03 23.41
N SER A 87 12.75 3.10 22.18
CA SER A 87 13.32 1.95 21.49
C SER A 87 14.61 1.42 22.13
N LEU A 88 15.42 2.29 22.73
CA LEU A 88 16.67 1.90 23.39
C LEU A 88 16.45 0.89 24.54
N LYS A 89 15.31 0.94 25.21
CA LYS A 89 14.90 -0.01 26.26
C LYS A 89 14.79 -1.45 25.75
N HIS A 90 14.51 -1.63 24.45
CA HIS A 90 14.32 -2.94 23.82
C HIS A 90 15.61 -3.50 23.20
N LYS A 91 16.70 -2.72 23.18
CA LYS A 91 18.04 -3.09 22.65
C LYS A 91 17.94 -3.73 21.24
N PRO A 92 17.32 -3.08 20.24
CA PRO A 92 17.18 -3.68 18.93
C PRO A 92 18.51 -3.77 18.20
N GLU A 93 18.71 -4.86 17.45
CA GLU A 93 19.85 -5.07 16.58
C GLU A 93 19.73 -4.28 15.28
N ILE A 94 18.47 -4.07 14.81
CA ILE A 94 18.16 -3.31 13.60
C ILE A 94 16.91 -2.46 13.76
N TYR A 95 16.96 -1.26 13.18
CA TYR A 95 15.87 -0.32 13.11
C TYR A 95 15.30 -0.28 11.70
N ILE A 96 13.96 -0.20 11.58
CA ILE A 96 13.27 0.04 10.32
C ILE A 96 12.46 1.32 10.46
N THR A 97 12.59 2.23 9.51
CA THR A 97 11.81 3.47 9.52
C THR A 97 11.50 3.98 8.12
N ARG A 98 10.46 4.81 8.01
CA ARG A 98 10.10 5.60 6.81
C ARG A 98 10.33 7.09 7.03
N ASN A 99 10.61 7.46 8.28
CA ASN A 99 10.76 8.84 8.70
C ASN A 99 12.22 9.26 8.55
N PHE A 100 12.48 10.25 7.70
CA PHE A 100 13.82 10.74 7.40
C PHE A 100 14.53 11.34 8.62
N PHE A 101 13.79 12.08 9.46
CA PHE A 101 14.39 12.68 10.65
C PHE A 101 14.73 11.62 11.69
N THR A 102 13.87 10.63 11.89
CA THR A 102 14.21 9.46 12.74
C THR A 102 15.46 8.74 12.21
N CYS A 103 15.53 8.53 10.88
CA CYS A 103 16.71 7.91 10.25
C CYS A 103 17.99 8.72 10.50
N PHE A 104 17.92 10.05 10.33
CA PHE A 104 19.05 10.96 10.58
C PHE A 104 19.56 10.83 12.03
N LEU A 105 18.67 10.88 13.02
CA LEU A 105 19.04 10.73 14.43
C LEU A 105 19.63 9.35 14.72
N LEU A 106 19.09 8.28 14.14
CA LEU A 106 19.65 6.93 14.30
C LEU A 106 21.05 6.80 13.68
N VAL A 107 21.33 7.52 12.58
CA VAL A 107 22.69 7.59 11.99
C VAL A 107 23.66 8.26 12.95
N ILE A 108 23.27 9.38 13.57
CA ILE A 108 24.07 10.06 14.60
C ILE A 108 24.39 9.11 15.76
N LEU A 109 23.40 8.32 16.17
CA LEU A 109 23.54 7.30 17.25
C LEU A 109 24.23 6.01 16.79
N ARG A 110 24.75 5.96 15.55
CA ARG A 110 25.44 4.81 14.95
C ARG A 110 24.67 3.49 15.04
N LYS A 111 23.34 3.53 14.84
CA LYS A 111 22.47 2.34 14.87
C LYS A 111 22.35 1.72 13.48
N ASN A 112 22.15 0.40 13.41
CA ASN A 112 21.89 -0.29 12.14
C ASN A 112 20.47 -0.01 11.66
N ILE A 113 20.31 0.45 10.41
CA ILE A 113 19.06 0.98 9.89
C ILE A 113 18.70 0.35 8.54
N ILE A 114 17.42 0.06 8.35
CA ILE A 114 16.78 -0.08 7.04
C ILE A 114 15.86 1.13 6.85
N MET A 115 16.05 1.87 5.79
CA MET A 115 15.19 2.98 5.42
C MET A 115 14.24 2.56 4.30
N GLU A 116 12.91 2.75 4.48
CA GLU A 116 11.93 2.53 3.42
C GLU A 116 11.52 3.86 2.80
N LEU A 117 11.61 3.97 1.45
CA LEU A 117 11.24 5.15 0.67
C LEU A 117 9.93 4.90 -0.08
N HIS A 118 8.98 5.81 0.08
CA HIS A 118 7.63 5.71 -0.46
C HIS A 118 7.24 6.84 -1.42
N HIS A 119 8.04 7.90 -1.50
CA HIS A 119 7.76 9.10 -2.31
C HIS A 119 9.04 9.89 -2.62
N ASP A 120 8.92 10.91 -3.44
CA ASP A 120 9.97 11.88 -3.74
C ASP A 120 10.31 12.71 -2.50
N LEU A 121 11.57 13.09 -2.36
CA LEU A 121 12.07 13.97 -1.31
C LEU A 121 11.40 15.35 -1.34
N LYS A 122 10.87 15.79 -2.48
CA LYS A 122 10.18 17.09 -2.63
C LYS A 122 8.95 17.24 -1.75
N ILE A 123 8.29 16.12 -1.39
CA ILE A 123 7.12 16.11 -0.49
C ILE A 123 7.51 16.41 0.96
N GLU A 124 8.78 16.18 1.31
CA GLU A 124 9.27 16.40 2.66
C GLU A 124 9.46 17.89 3.02
N SER A 125 9.47 18.20 4.32
CA SER A 125 9.70 19.55 4.83
C SER A 125 11.05 20.12 4.39
N LYS A 126 11.18 21.45 4.34
CA LYS A 126 12.44 22.14 4.01
C LYS A 126 13.60 21.67 4.88
N ILE A 127 13.36 21.43 6.17
CA ILE A 127 14.38 20.95 7.13
C ILE A 127 14.86 19.56 6.72
N VAL A 128 13.93 18.63 6.46
CA VAL A 128 14.30 17.26 6.05
C VAL A 128 15.06 17.28 4.73
N ARG A 129 14.60 18.04 3.75
CA ARG A 129 15.32 18.20 2.46
C ARG A 129 16.73 18.71 2.66
N PHE A 130 16.92 19.74 3.48
CA PHE A 130 18.24 20.27 3.83
C PHE A 130 19.13 19.20 4.47
N LEU A 131 18.62 18.45 5.47
CA LEU A 131 19.39 17.39 6.13
C LEU A 131 19.84 16.31 5.13
N VAL A 132 18.94 15.85 4.25
CA VAL A 132 19.26 14.81 3.26
C VAL A 132 20.30 15.30 2.25
N THR A 133 20.16 16.53 1.73
CA THR A 133 21.04 17.06 0.69
C THR A 133 22.40 17.50 1.24
N LYS A 134 22.43 18.19 2.37
CA LYS A 134 23.67 18.73 2.97
C LYS A 134 24.54 17.63 3.58
N PHE A 135 23.94 16.76 4.41
CA PHE A 135 24.71 15.74 5.13
C PHE A 135 24.83 14.42 4.37
N LYS A 136 24.04 14.21 3.29
CA LYS A 136 24.03 12.98 2.50
C LYS A 136 23.99 11.70 3.36
N PHE A 137 23.34 11.78 4.52
CA PHE A 137 23.34 10.74 5.54
C PHE A 137 22.74 9.41 5.06
N LEU A 138 21.94 9.41 3.98
CA LEU A 138 21.39 8.20 3.37
C LEU A 138 22.49 7.28 2.83
N ASN A 139 23.73 7.77 2.65
CA ASN A 139 24.88 6.95 2.27
C ASN A 139 25.72 6.46 3.46
N SER A 140 25.32 6.77 4.69
CA SER A 140 26.02 6.32 5.90
C SER A 140 26.14 4.79 5.97
N ALA A 141 27.27 4.27 6.49
CA ALA A 141 27.47 2.83 6.75
C ALA A 141 26.43 2.23 7.73
N CYS A 142 25.84 3.08 8.59
CA CYS A 142 24.77 2.70 9.51
C CYS A 142 23.49 2.26 8.78
N ILE A 143 23.23 2.79 7.60
CA ILE A 143 22.11 2.37 6.78
C ILE A 143 22.54 1.13 5.99
N LYS A 144 22.09 -0.03 6.44
CA LYS A 144 22.46 -1.32 5.83
C LYS A 144 21.84 -1.48 4.46
N LYS A 145 20.57 -1.07 4.31
CA LYS A 145 19.90 -1.05 3.01
C LYS A 145 18.77 -0.01 2.97
N ILE A 146 18.53 0.54 1.79
CA ILE A 146 17.38 1.38 1.49
C ILE A 146 16.42 0.59 0.60
N VAL A 147 15.14 0.59 0.94
CA VAL A 147 14.10 -0.14 0.23
C VAL A 147 13.16 0.86 -0.43
N ALA A 148 13.23 0.99 -1.74
CA ALA A 148 12.26 1.76 -2.53
C ALA A 148 11.08 0.88 -2.93
N ILE A 149 9.86 1.43 -2.92
CA ILE A 149 8.65 0.66 -3.28
C ILE A 149 8.42 0.56 -4.78
N THR A 150 9.11 1.37 -5.61
CA THR A 150 9.04 1.36 -7.08
C THR A 150 10.38 1.74 -7.69
N HIS A 151 10.57 1.41 -8.95
CA HIS A 151 11.73 1.90 -9.72
C HIS A 151 11.72 3.43 -9.81
N GLY A 152 10.54 4.05 -9.97
CA GLY A 152 10.41 5.50 -9.99
C GLY A 152 10.97 6.18 -8.73
N VAL A 153 10.73 5.61 -7.53
CA VAL A 153 11.33 6.11 -6.28
C VAL A 153 12.85 5.93 -6.32
N LYS A 154 13.34 4.73 -6.66
CA LYS A 154 14.78 4.48 -6.74
C LYS A 154 15.48 5.46 -7.68
N ASP A 155 14.94 5.60 -8.89
CA ASP A 155 15.53 6.44 -9.94
C ASP A 155 15.61 7.91 -9.52
N GLU A 156 14.58 8.43 -8.83
CA GLU A 156 14.57 9.81 -8.34
C GLU A 156 15.73 10.09 -7.38
N TYR A 157 15.97 9.19 -6.42
CA TYR A 157 17.06 9.38 -5.45
C TYR A 157 18.45 9.13 -6.03
N VAL A 158 18.59 8.18 -6.96
CA VAL A 158 19.88 7.88 -7.59
C VAL A 158 20.27 8.96 -8.60
N LYS A 159 19.34 9.42 -9.45
CA LYS A 159 19.59 10.48 -10.44
C LYS A 159 19.98 11.82 -9.80
N ASN A 160 19.41 12.12 -8.64
CA ASN A 160 19.73 13.33 -7.89
C ASN A 160 20.99 13.17 -6.98
N ASN A 161 21.77 12.09 -7.13
CA ASN A 161 22.97 11.80 -6.34
C ASN A 161 22.75 11.83 -4.81
N LEU A 162 21.53 11.46 -4.37
CA LEU A 162 21.18 11.41 -2.96
C LEU A 162 21.53 10.05 -2.34
N ILE A 163 21.49 8.97 -3.14
CA ILE A 163 21.77 7.60 -2.71
C ILE A 163 22.63 6.90 -3.77
N LYS A 164 23.62 6.14 -3.31
CA LYS A 164 24.42 5.24 -4.18
C LYS A 164 23.54 4.09 -4.68
N LYS A 165 23.73 3.69 -5.94
CA LYS A 165 22.88 2.70 -6.64
C LYS A 165 22.88 1.31 -5.96
N ASP A 166 23.99 0.92 -5.36
CA ASP A 166 24.19 -0.35 -4.64
C ASP A 166 23.49 -0.40 -3.29
N LYS A 167 23.26 0.76 -2.67
CA LYS A 167 22.56 0.88 -1.37
C LYS A 167 21.04 0.73 -1.45
N ILE A 168 20.44 0.86 -2.63
CA ILE A 168 19.00 0.91 -2.79
C ILE A 168 18.47 -0.25 -3.63
N ILE A 169 17.55 -1.01 -3.07
CA ILE A 169 16.80 -2.07 -3.75
C ILE A 169 15.35 -1.68 -3.97
N VAL A 170 14.71 -2.30 -4.96
CA VAL A 170 13.28 -2.11 -5.22
C VAL A 170 12.51 -3.32 -4.74
N LEU A 171 11.68 -3.13 -3.73
CA LEU A 171 10.75 -4.13 -3.24
C LEU A 171 9.35 -3.50 -3.15
N PRO A 172 8.46 -3.80 -4.08
CA PRO A 172 7.10 -3.29 -4.07
C PRO A 172 6.35 -3.64 -2.77
N SER A 173 5.25 -2.96 -2.53
CA SER A 173 4.29 -3.36 -1.50
C SER A 173 3.86 -4.82 -1.72
N GLY A 174 3.12 -5.38 -0.79
CA GLY A 174 2.67 -6.75 -0.89
C GLY A 174 1.33 -6.96 -0.18
N SER A 175 0.86 -8.20 -0.17
CA SER A 175 -0.33 -8.60 0.57
C SER A 175 -0.01 -9.64 1.64
N SER A 176 -0.72 -9.56 2.77
CA SER A 176 -0.75 -10.62 3.79
C SER A 176 -1.87 -11.62 3.55
N ILE A 177 -2.72 -11.40 2.56
CA ILE A 177 -3.84 -12.26 2.21
C ILE A 177 -3.29 -13.51 1.53
N GLN A 178 -3.56 -14.66 2.13
CA GLN A 178 -3.27 -15.98 1.54
C GLN A 178 -4.58 -16.74 1.44
N LYS A 179 -4.99 -17.08 0.23
CA LYS A 179 -6.22 -17.82 -0.03
C LYS A 179 -5.98 -18.91 -1.07
N ASN A 180 -6.75 -19.99 -0.98
CA ASN A 180 -6.78 -21.00 -2.01
C ASN A 180 -7.36 -20.41 -3.29
N PHE A 181 -6.86 -20.90 -4.42
CA PHE A 181 -7.36 -20.51 -5.73
C PHE A 181 -8.75 -21.10 -5.95
N GLU A 182 -9.69 -20.25 -6.31
CA GLU A 182 -11.04 -20.63 -6.66
C GLU A 182 -11.44 -19.85 -7.93
N PHE A 183 -11.89 -20.57 -8.94
CA PHE A 183 -12.39 -19.99 -10.18
C PHE A 183 -13.78 -20.58 -10.49
N LEU A 184 -14.75 -19.69 -10.62
CA LEU A 184 -16.11 -20.05 -11.00
C LEU A 184 -16.38 -19.53 -12.42
N ASN A 185 -16.71 -20.45 -13.32
CA ASN A 185 -17.03 -20.14 -14.71
C ASN A 185 -18.55 -20.05 -14.95
N ASN A 186 -18.97 -19.56 -16.12
CA ASN A 186 -20.35 -19.50 -16.62
C ASN A 186 -21.33 -18.64 -15.82
N LYS A 187 -21.02 -17.35 -15.70
CA LYS A 187 -21.89 -16.39 -15.03
C LYS A 187 -22.75 -15.59 -16.02
N LYS A 188 -24.05 -15.47 -15.71
CA LYS A 188 -24.98 -14.58 -16.45
C LYS A 188 -24.49 -13.13 -16.48
N PHE A 189 -23.89 -12.65 -15.38
CA PHE A 189 -23.35 -11.29 -15.21
C PHE A 189 -22.10 -11.33 -14.31
N PHE A 190 -21.24 -10.33 -14.48
CA PHE A 190 -20.11 -10.13 -13.60
C PHE A 190 -20.47 -9.30 -12.37
N LYS A 191 -19.86 -9.65 -11.24
CA LYS A 191 -19.74 -8.81 -10.05
C LYS A 191 -18.41 -8.06 -10.14
N ILE A 192 -18.48 -6.76 -10.31
CA ILE A 192 -17.34 -5.90 -10.55
C ILE A 192 -17.09 -5.06 -9.31
N GLY A 193 -15.93 -5.20 -8.67
CA GLY A 193 -15.62 -4.60 -7.38
C GLY A 193 -14.59 -3.47 -7.47
N TYR A 194 -14.78 -2.45 -6.63
CA TYR A 194 -13.79 -1.45 -6.31
C TYR A 194 -13.63 -1.38 -4.79
N PHE A 195 -12.39 -1.48 -4.29
CA PHE A 195 -12.06 -1.40 -2.87
C PHE A 195 -10.99 -0.34 -2.64
N GLY A 196 -11.25 0.63 -1.78
CA GLY A 196 -10.25 1.63 -1.41
C GLY A 196 -10.78 3.03 -1.17
N SER A 197 -9.84 3.98 -1.14
CA SER A 197 -10.14 5.39 -0.89
C SER A 197 -11.10 5.98 -1.93
N ILE A 198 -11.96 6.86 -1.47
CA ILE A 198 -13.03 7.47 -2.25
C ILE A 198 -12.63 8.92 -2.57
N PHE A 199 -11.74 9.09 -3.55
CA PHE A 199 -11.32 10.39 -4.09
C PHE A 199 -11.65 10.49 -5.58
N GLN A 200 -11.77 11.71 -6.11
CA GLN A 200 -12.07 11.93 -7.53
C GLN A 200 -11.07 11.26 -8.46
N SER A 201 -9.76 11.36 -8.16
CA SER A 201 -8.67 10.73 -8.92
C SER A 201 -8.75 9.20 -8.97
N ARG A 202 -9.57 8.59 -8.11
CA ARG A 202 -9.76 7.13 -8.03
C ARG A 202 -10.86 6.60 -8.98
N GLY A 203 -11.39 7.45 -9.86
CA GLY A 203 -12.28 7.05 -10.95
C GLY A 203 -13.72 6.71 -10.56
N LEU A 204 -14.24 7.25 -9.47
CA LEU A 204 -15.62 7.00 -9.04
C LEU A 204 -16.66 7.42 -10.06
N ASN A 205 -16.48 8.60 -10.69
CA ASN A 205 -17.37 9.08 -11.73
C ASN A 205 -17.28 8.19 -12.98
N LEU A 206 -16.09 7.67 -13.29
CA LEU A 206 -15.92 6.70 -14.36
C LEU A 206 -16.73 5.43 -14.06
N ILE A 207 -16.63 4.86 -12.86
CA ILE A 207 -17.39 3.66 -12.47
C ILE A 207 -18.89 3.93 -12.55
N LYS A 208 -19.36 5.09 -12.12
CA LYS A 208 -20.77 5.50 -12.21
C LYS A 208 -21.25 5.54 -13.65
N ASN A 209 -20.49 6.18 -14.55
CA ASN A 209 -20.80 6.26 -15.97
C ASN A 209 -20.72 4.89 -16.67
N LEU A 210 -19.72 4.07 -16.30
CA LEU A 210 -19.58 2.70 -16.78
C LEU A 210 -20.83 1.86 -16.40
N ALA A 211 -21.25 1.90 -15.14
CA ALA A 211 -22.43 1.18 -14.68
C ALA A 211 -23.73 1.63 -15.39
N LYS A 212 -23.85 2.94 -15.72
CA LYS A 212 -24.99 3.48 -16.46
C LYS A 212 -25.12 2.86 -17.84
N ILE A 213 -24.01 2.62 -18.55
CA ILE A 213 -23.99 2.05 -19.90
C ILE A 213 -23.91 0.52 -19.91
N ASP A 214 -23.45 -0.09 -18.81
CA ASP A 214 -23.31 -1.55 -18.66
C ASP A 214 -24.30 -2.11 -17.63
N ARG A 215 -25.58 -2.03 -17.94
CA ARG A 215 -26.70 -2.39 -17.04
C ARG A 215 -26.78 -3.87 -16.68
N LYS A 216 -26.12 -4.75 -17.45
CA LYS A 216 -26.18 -6.21 -17.25
C LYS A 216 -25.30 -6.69 -16.09
N ASN A 217 -24.24 -5.97 -15.77
CA ASN A 217 -23.32 -6.29 -14.71
C ASN A 217 -23.62 -5.53 -13.41
N LYS A 218 -23.15 -6.05 -12.26
CA LYS A 218 -23.34 -5.43 -10.94
C LYS A 218 -22.03 -4.86 -10.43
N TYR A 219 -22.06 -3.65 -9.93
CA TYR A 219 -20.90 -2.89 -9.44
C TYR A 219 -20.97 -2.74 -7.94
N TYR A 220 -19.89 -3.11 -7.25
CA TYR A 220 -19.77 -3.06 -5.79
C TYR A 220 -18.64 -2.12 -5.41
N LEU A 221 -18.95 -1.06 -4.68
CA LEU A 221 -18.00 -0.04 -4.24
C LEU A 221 -17.86 -0.14 -2.72
N TYR A 222 -16.62 -0.34 -2.25
CA TYR A 222 -16.30 -0.40 -0.83
C TYR A 222 -15.32 0.71 -0.47
N GLY A 223 -15.69 1.57 0.48
CA GLY A 223 -14.82 2.66 0.94
C GLY A 223 -15.53 3.60 1.90
N ASP A 224 -14.81 4.61 2.38
CA ASP A 224 -15.37 5.65 3.22
C ASP A 224 -16.00 6.76 2.36
N PHE A 225 -17.32 6.74 2.24
CA PHE A 225 -18.11 7.71 1.48
C PHE A 225 -18.55 8.93 2.31
N ASN A 226 -18.17 9.03 3.59
CA ASN A 226 -18.64 10.11 4.48
C ASN A 226 -18.13 11.49 4.03
N HIS A 227 -17.03 11.54 3.30
CA HIS A 227 -16.42 12.78 2.81
C HIS A 227 -16.96 13.23 1.44
N ILE A 228 -17.82 12.45 0.78
CA ILE A 228 -18.43 12.82 -0.51
C ILE A 228 -19.92 13.08 -0.29
N ASN A 229 -20.23 14.30 0.13
CA ASN A 229 -21.59 14.81 0.15
C ASN A 229 -22.19 14.64 -1.27
N ASN A 230 -23.31 13.91 -1.40
CA ASN A 230 -24.06 13.69 -2.63
C ASN A 230 -23.71 12.49 -3.54
N PHE A 231 -22.62 11.73 -3.35
CA PHE A 231 -22.41 10.58 -4.25
C PHE A 231 -23.47 9.49 -4.05
N LYS A 232 -23.83 9.18 -2.79
CA LYS A 232 -24.91 8.22 -2.46
C LYS A 232 -26.27 8.69 -2.96
N TYR A 233 -26.60 9.97 -2.79
CA TYR A 233 -27.93 10.54 -3.10
C TYR A 233 -28.12 10.79 -4.61
N LYS A 234 -27.05 11.02 -5.37
CA LYS A 234 -27.10 11.23 -6.82
C LYS A 234 -26.93 9.95 -7.64
N ASN A 235 -26.85 8.78 -7.01
CA ASN A 235 -26.70 7.52 -7.73
C ASN A 235 -28.07 6.94 -8.05
N SER A 236 -28.53 7.13 -9.31
CA SER A 236 -29.76 6.54 -9.85
C SER A 236 -29.57 5.16 -10.48
N ASN A 237 -28.36 4.63 -10.52
CA ASN A 237 -28.07 3.37 -11.20
C ASN A 237 -28.39 2.17 -10.27
N LYS A 238 -29.43 1.42 -10.61
CA LYS A 238 -29.89 0.24 -9.82
C LYS A 238 -28.85 -0.88 -9.71
N ASN A 239 -27.84 -0.90 -10.56
CA ASN A 239 -26.79 -1.92 -10.59
C ASN A 239 -25.51 -1.52 -9.84
N ILE A 240 -25.49 -0.38 -9.14
CA ILE A 240 -24.40 0.03 -8.25
C ILE A 240 -24.79 -0.19 -6.79
N HIS A 241 -23.97 -0.97 -6.09
CA HIS A 241 -24.09 -1.24 -4.67
C HIS A 241 -22.97 -0.51 -3.92
N ILE A 242 -23.32 0.50 -3.14
CA ILE A 242 -22.39 1.31 -2.35
C ILE A 242 -22.33 0.74 -0.94
N ASN A 243 -21.15 0.32 -0.53
CA ASN A 243 -20.87 -0.25 0.78
C ASN A 243 -19.92 0.66 1.56
N ASN A 244 -20.12 0.78 2.86
CA ASN A 244 -19.22 1.51 3.72
C ASN A 244 -17.84 0.84 3.79
N TYR A 245 -16.89 1.54 4.42
CA TYR A 245 -15.60 0.97 4.77
C TYR A 245 -15.79 -0.33 5.56
N ILE A 246 -15.03 -1.35 5.18
CA ILE A 246 -14.95 -2.62 5.90
C ILE A 246 -13.55 -2.81 6.50
N PRO A 247 -13.44 -3.42 7.70
CA PRO A 247 -12.14 -3.73 8.30
C PRO A 247 -11.28 -4.61 7.40
N TYR A 248 -9.97 -4.44 7.47
CA TYR A 248 -9.04 -5.19 6.61
C TYR A 248 -9.19 -6.71 6.72
N LYS A 249 -9.57 -7.21 7.90
CA LYS A 249 -9.84 -8.63 8.14
C LYS A 249 -10.95 -9.22 7.25
N ASP A 250 -11.91 -8.40 6.86
CA ASP A 250 -13.10 -8.81 6.10
C ASP A 250 -12.93 -8.61 4.59
N ILE A 251 -11.94 -7.81 4.16
CA ILE A 251 -11.61 -7.55 2.75
C ILE A 251 -11.46 -8.84 1.94
N PRO A 252 -10.73 -9.89 2.39
CA PRO A 252 -10.55 -11.12 1.61
C PRO A 252 -11.86 -11.83 1.28
N LYS A 253 -12.85 -11.78 2.18
CA LYS A 253 -14.16 -12.38 1.98
C LYS A 253 -14.94 -11.64 0.89
N GLU A 254 -14.92 -10.33 0.90
CA GLU A 254 -15.64 -9.51 -0.08
C GLU A 254 -14.96 -9.53 -1.46
N LEU A 255 -13.62 -9.50 -1.51
CA LEU A 255 -12.86 -9.64 -2.76
C LEU A 255 -13.18 -10.96 -3.49
N LYS A 256 -13.31 -12.07 -2.75
CA LYS A 256 -13.64 -13.37 -3.33
C LYS A 256 -15.00 -13.40 -4.06
N LYS A 257 -15.96 -12.59 -3.63
CA LYS A 257 -17.29 -12.50 -4.25
C LYS A 257 -17.27 -11.83 -5.63
N MET A 258 -16.20 -11.09 -5.96
CA MET A 258 -16.07 -10.37 -7.20
C MET A 258 -15.52 -11.26 -8.32
N ASP A 259 -15.78 -10.87 -9.56
CA ASP A 259 -15.23 -11.50 -10.76
C ASP A 259 -14.12 -10.65 -11.35
N ILE A 260 -14.34 -9.33 -11.38
CA ILE A 260 -13.41 -8.32 -11.87
C ILE A 260 -13.19 -7.29 -10.77
N LEU A 261 -11.95 -6.88 -10.56
CA LEU A 261 -11.55 -5.87 -9.61
C LEU A 261 -10.95 -4.67 -10.34
N LEU A 262 -11.48 -3.49 -10.05
CA LEU A 262 -11.15 -2.26 -10.79
C LEU A 262 -10.07 -1.44 -10.08
N MET A 263 -9.15 -0.91 -10.89
CA MET A 263 -8.21 0.15 -10.52
C MET A 263 -8.31 1.32 -11.51
N PRO A 264 -9.41 2.08 -11.49
CA PRO A 264 -9.78 3.02 -12.54
C PRO A 264 -9.24 4.42 -12.25
N TYR A 265 -7.93 4.60 -12.26
CA TYR A 265 -7.33 5.92 -12.14
C TYR A 265 -7.64 6.74 -13.41
N VAL A 266 -8.07 8.00 -13.24
CA VAL A 266 -8.53 8.83 -14.38
C VAL A 266 -7.62 10.01 -14.72
N SER A 267 -6.69 10.32 -13.80
CA SER A 267 -5.70 11.39 -13.99
C SER A 267 -4.41 10.99 -13.28
N SER A 268 -3.82 11.88 -12.50
CA SER A 268 -2.73 11.53 -11.58
C SER A 268 -3.24 10.70 -10.39
N ILE A 269 -2.37 9.88 -9.82
CA ILE A 269 -2.61 9.21 -8.55
C ILE A 269 -2.11 10.14 -7.45
N THR A 270 -3.02 10.72 -6.68
CA THR A 270 -2.68 11.68 -5.63
C THR A 270 -2.65 11.07 -4.24
N VAL A 271 -1.93 11.70 -3.32
CA VAL A 271 -2.00 11.43 -1.88
C VAL A 271 -3.39 11.82 -1.36
N ALA A 272 -3.76 11.36 -0.18
CA ALA A 272 -4.97 11.81 0.50
C ALA A 272 -4.97 13.33 0.63
N GLY A 273 -6.04 13.98 0.13
CA GLY A 273 -6.12 15.44 0.06
C GLY A 273 -5.84 16.05 -1.31
N ASN A 274 -5.51 15.25 -2.34
CA ASN A 274 -5.25 15.67 -3.73
C ASN A 274 -4.13 16.72 -3.91
N VAL A 275 -3.14 16.75 -3.01
CA VAL A 275 -2.10 17.78 -3.03
C VAL A 275 -0.93 17.40 -3.93
N ASP A 276 -0.44 16.15 -3.85
CA ASP A 276 0.77 15.72 -4.57
C ASP A 276 0.49 14.56 -5.53
N ASP A 277 1.06 14.63 -6.72
CA ASP A 277 1.06 13.55 -7.71
C ASP A 277 2.12 12.50 -7.37
N ILE A 278 1.66 11.32 -6.98
CA ILE A 278 2.50 10.16 -6.68
C ILE A 278 2.41 9.07 -7.75
N THR A 279 1.94 9.41 -8.94
CA THR A 279 1.70 8.42 -10.02
C THR A 279 2.95 7.59 -10.33
N LYS A 280 4.14 8.22 -10.35
CA LYS A 280 5.41 7.55 -10.62
C LYS A 280 5.94 6.73 -9.42
N PHE A 281 5.45 7.00 -8.23
CA PHE A 281 6.01 6.51 -6.97
C PHE A 281 5.12 5.52 -6.23
N THR A 282 3.88 5.32 -6.68
CA THR A 282 2.90 4.54 -5.93
C THR A 282 3.04 3.03 -6.14
N SER A 283 2.96 2.28 -5.03
CA SER A 283 2.83 0.82 -5.03
C SER A 283 1.55 0.44 -4.28
N PRO A 284 0.38 0.46 -4.95
CA PRO A 284 -0.91 0.41 -4.27
C PRO A 284 -1.19 -0.96 -3.66
N LEU A 285 -1.44 -1.01 -2.35
CA LEU A 285 -1.73 -2.26 -1.61
C LEU A 285 -2.87 -3.07 -2.23
N LYS A 286 -3.93 -2.39 -2.69
CA LYS A 286 -5.08 -3.05 -3.33
C LYS A 286 -4.69 -3.93 -4.52
N LEU A 287 -3.64 -3.59 -5.26
CA LEU A 287 -3.15 -4.41 -6.37
C LEU A 287 -2.74 -5.80 -5.89
N PHE A 288 -1.97 -5.86 -4.81
CA PHE A 288 -1.47 -7.11 -4.25
C PHE A 288 -2.57 -7.91 -3.56
N ASP A 289 -3.52 -7.24 -2.91
CA ASP A 289 -4.72 -7.89 -2.37
C ASP A 289 -5.59 -8.49 -3.48
N TYR A 290 -5.74 -7.81 -4.61
CA TYR A 290 -6.47 -8.31 -5.78
C TYR A 290 -5.78 -9.53 -6.41
N LEU A 291 -4.45 -9.49 -6.54
CA LEU A 291 -3.65 -10.64 -6.99
C LEU A 291 -3.85 -11.84 -6.07
N SER A 292 -3.87 -11.62 -4.75
CA SER A 292 -3.91 -12.70 -3.75
C SER A 292 -5.20 -13.52 -3.78
N VAL A 293 -6.30 -12.95 -4.24
CA VAL A 293 -7.57 -13.66 -4.42
C VAL A 293 -7.74 -14.21 -5.84
N GLY A 294 -6.75 -14.05 -6.71
CA GLY A 294 -6.76 -14.59 -8.07
C GLY A 294 -7.87 -14.04 -8.95
N LYS A 295 -8.31 -12.80 -8.75
CA LYS A 295 -9.39 -12.21 -9.56
C LYS A 295 -8.83 -11.46 -10.76
N ILE A 296 -9.65 -11.26 -11.78
CA ILE A 296 -9.29 -10.46 -12.95
C ILE A 296 -9.11 -9.00 -12.50
N ILE A 297 -7.97 -8.42 -12.80
CA ILE A 297 -7.69 -7.02 -12.53
C ILE A 297 -7.89 -6.24 -13.83
N MET A 298 -8.73 -5.20 -13.78
CA MET A 298 -8.90 -4.26 -14.88
C MET A 298 -8.44 -2.88 -14.39
N CYS A 299 -7.46 -2.28 -15.05
CA CYS A 299 -6.81 -1.08 -14.57
C CYS A 299 -6.51 -0.09 -15.70
N SER A 300 -6.41 1.19 -15.32
CA SER A 300 -5.91 2.23 -16.22
C SER A 300 -4.46 1.96 -16.61
N ASP A 301 -4.07 2.31 -17.83
CA ASP A 301 -2.73 2.06 -18.37
C ASP A 301 -1.69 3.03 -17.81
N PHE A 302 -1.24 2.78 -16.56
CA PHE A 302 -0.16 3.50 -15.90
C PHE A 302 1.10 2.64 -15.80
N ASN A 303 2.24 3.21 -16.17
CA ASN A 303 3.54 2.50 -16.19
C ASN A 303 3.91 1.93 -14.82
N VAL A 304 3.63 2.63 -13.73
CA VAL A 304 3.92 2.16 -12.37
C VAL A 304 3.22 0.84 -12.02
N LEU A 305 2.03 0.59 -12.57
CA LEU A 305 1.33 -0.69 -12.37
C LEU A 305 2.02 -1.82 -13.13
N LYS A 306 2.64 -1.50 -14.28
CA LYS A 306 3.36 -2.47 -15.12
C LYS A 306 4.67 -2.98 -14.48
N GLU A 307 5.16 -2.31 -13.43
CA GLU A 307 6.27 -2.82 -12.63
C GLU A 307 5.90 -4.13 -11.91
N ALA A 308 4.63 -4.30 -11.52
CA ALA A 308 4.17 -5.46 -10.77
C ALA A 308 3.34 -6.45 -11.60
N ILE A 309 2.61 -5.98 -12.61
CA ILE A 309 1.68 -6.80 -13.42
C ILE A 309 1.87 -6.57 -14.91
N LYS A 310 1.62 -7.62 -15.71
CA LYS A 310 1.76 -7.58 -17.18
C LYS A 310 0.39 -7.67 -17.86
N GLU A 311 0.22 -6.91 -18.96
CA GLU A 311 -0.98 -6.95 -19.79
C GLU A 311 -1.26 -8.37 -20.30
N LYS A 312 -2.52 -8.75 -20.41
CA LYS A 312 -3.06 -10.05 -20.87
C LYS A 312 -2.59 -11.26 -20.05
N LYS A 313 -1.51 -11.13 -19.26
CA LYS A 313 -1.01 -12.17 -18.37
C LYS A 313 -1.62 -12.08 -16.96
N ASN A 314 -1.70 -10.87 -16.42
CA ASN A 314 -2.17 -10.62 -15.05
C ASN A 314 -3.34 -9.63 -15.00
N ALA A 315 -3.45 -8.73 -15.97
CA ALA A 315 -4.45 -7.67 -15.98
C ALA A 315 -4.89 -7.32 -17.40
N VAL A 316 -5.99 -6.59 -17.46
CA VAL A 316 -6.45 -5.89 -18.66
C VAL A 316 -6.20 -4.39 -18.44
N PHE A 317 -5.27 -3.83 -19.20
CA PHE A 317 -4.97 -2.42 -19.18
C PHE A 317 -5.86 -1.64 -20.15
N ILE A 318 -6.47 -0.57 -19.66
CA ILE A 318 -7.34 0.30 -20.45
C ILE A 318 -6.55 1.54 -20.88
N LYS A 319 -6.19 1.63 -22.15
CA LYS A 319 -5.43 2.78 -22.70
C LYS A 319 -6.23 4.07 -22.65
N ASN A 320 -7.45 4.07 -23.23
CA ASN A 320 -8.38 5.20 -23.13
C ASN A 320 -9.23 5.07 -21.86
N TYR A 321 -8.55 5.19 -20.72
CA TYR A 321 -9.13 4.91 -19.40
C TYR A 321 -10.15 5.97 -18.93
N ALA A 322 -10.15 7.16 -19.49
CA ALA A 322 -11.16 8.18 -19.19
C ALA A 322 -12.54 7.87 -19.80
N ASN A 323 -12.57 7.04 -20.87
CA ASN A 323 -13.78 6.70 -21.59
C ASN A 323 -14.42 5.42 -21.02
N PRO A 324 -15.65 5.46 -20.45
CA PRO A 324 -16.33 4.30 -19.90
C PRO A 324 -16.66 3.22 -20.96
N TYR A 325 -16.82 3.57 -22.23
CA TYR A 325 -17.03 2.60 -23.30
C TYR A 325 -15.82 1.70 -23.51
N SER A 326 -14.60 2.20 -23.32
CA SER A 326 -13.38 1.37 -23.41
C SER A 326 -13.40 0.25 -22.35
N TRP A 327 -13.83 0.55 -21.14
CA TRP A 327 -13.98 -0.44 -20.07
C TRP A 327 -15.08 -1.44 -20.39
N LYS A 328 -16.27 -0.96 -20.83
CA LYS A 328 -17.38 -1.83 -21.21
C LYS A 328 -17.00 -2.82 -22.29
N ASN A 329 -16.30 -2.36 -23.34
CA ASN A 329 -15.87 -3.22 -24.45
C ASN A 329 -14.94 -4.35 -23.98
N GLU A 330 -13.97 -4.05 -23.10
CA GLU A 330 -13.07 -5.07 -22.56
C GLU A 330 -13.81 -6.03 -21.60
N ILE A 331 -14.78 -5.56 -20.82
CA ILE A 331 -15.66 -6.44 -20.00
C ILE A 331 -16.43 -7.41 -20.90
N GLN A 332 -16.99 -6.91 -22.02
CA GLN A 332 -17.72 -7.76 -22.99
C GLN A 332 -16.82 -8.80 -23.66
N LYS A 333 -15.59 -8.41 -24.06
CA LYS A 333 -14.60 -9.33 -24.61
C LYS A 333 -14.23 -10.41 -23.59
N LEU A 334 -13.99 -10.04 -22.34
CA LEU A 334 -13.68 -11.00 -21.28
C LEU A 334 -14.83 -12.00 -21.09
N LYS A 335 -16.08 -11.55 -21.15
CA LYS A 335 -17.24 -12.41 -20.96
C LYS A 335 -17.27 -13.57 -21.96
N ASN A 336 -16.85 -13.32 -23.19
CA ASN A 336 -16.82 -14.31 -24.27
C ASN A 336 -15.51 -15.13 -24.29
N GLN A 337 -14.61 -14.94 -23.32
CA GLN A 337 -13.30 -15.61 -23.26
C GLN A 337 -13.06 -16.30 -21.91
N PRO A 338 -13.82 -17.31 -21.52
CA PRO A 338 -13.72 -17.94 -20.21
C PRO A 338 -12.35 -18.56 -19.94
N TYR A 339 -11.72 -19.14 -20.98
CA TYR A 339 -10.37 -19.68 -20.89
C TYR A 339 -9.32 -18.59 -20.53
N LYS A 340 -9.41 -17.42 -21.14
CA LYS A 340 -8.56 -16.28 -20.82
C LYS A 340 -8.76 -15.78 -19.38
N GLN A 341 -10.02 -15.75 -18.91
CA GLN A 341 -10.32 -15.42 -17.52
C GLN A 341 -9.61 -16.39 -16.55
N LEU A 342 -9.68 -17.70 -16.81
CA LEU A 342 -9.01 -18.71 -16.02
C LEU A 342 -7.50 -18.55 -15.99
N ILE A 343 -6.87 -18.30 -17.16
CA ILE A 343 -5.41 -18.08 -17.26
C ILE A 343 -4.99 -16.86 -16.45
N ILE A 344 -5.66 -15.72 -16.63
CA ILE A 344 -5.37 -14.50 -15.87
C ILE A 344 -5.50 -14.76 -14.37
N SER A 345 -6.57 -15.40 -13.94
CA SER A 345 -6.82 -15.71 -12.53
C SER A 345 -5.76 -16.63 -11.92
N LYS A 346 -5.36 -17.69 -12.62
CA LYS A 346 -4.27 -18.60 -12.20
C LYS A 346 -2.93 -17.84 -12.11
N ASN A 347 -2.62 -17.01 -13.10
CA ASN A 347 -1.40 -16.24 -13.11
C ASN A 347 -1.36 -15.24 -11.96
N ASN A 348 -2.48 -14.57 -11.65
CA ASN A 348 -2.59 -13.64 -10.53
C ASN A 348 -2.36 -14.35 -9.19
N HIS A 349 -3.01 -15.50 -9.00
CA HIS A 349 -2.80 -16.28 -7.79
C HIS A 349 -1.35 -16.75 -7.64
N ARG A 350 -0.69 -17.19 -8.74
CA ARG A 350 0.73 -17.57 -8.72
C ARG A 350 1.62 -16.36 -8.39
N LEU A 351 1.39 -15.23 -9.07
CA LEU A 351 2.17 -14.01 -8.89
C LEU A 351 2.02 -13.43 -7.46
N SER A 352 0.86 -13.60 -6.83
CA SER A 352 0.64 -13.11 -5.46
C SER A 352 1.60 -13.71 -4.43
N LYS A 353 2.10 -14.94 -4.66
CA LYS A 353 3.08 -15.60 -3.79
C LYS A 353 4.41 -14.84 -3.80
N GLU A 354 4.80 -14.27 -4.95
CA GLU A 354 6.00 -13.45 -5.10
C GLU A 354 5.88 -12.13 -4.31
N TYR A 355 4.67 -11.59 -4.22
CA TYR A 355 4.35 -10.34 -3.52
C TYR A 355 3.77 -10.57 -2.12
N SER A 356 4.00 -11.73 -1.50
CA SER A 356 3.66 -11.92 -0.10
C SER A 356 4.55 -11.05 0.81
N LEU A 357 3.97 -10.47 1.86
CA LEU A 357 4.74 -9.65 2.80
C LEU A 357 5.79 -10.46 3.56
N VAL A 358 5.57 -11.75 3.77
CA VAL A 358 6.58 -12.65 4.36
C VAL A 358 7.79 -12.76 3.44
N ARG A 359 7.58 -12.96 2.13
CA ARG A 359 8.69 -12.99 1.16
C ARG A 359 9.41 -11.64 1.07
N ARG A 360 8.66 -10.54 1.10
CA ARG A 360 9.22 -9.19 1.14
C ARG A 360 10.10 -9.00 2.39
N ALA A 361 9.60 -9.41 3.56
CA ALA A 361 10.37 -9.33 4.81
C ALA A 361 11.65 -10.19 4.75
N ASN A 362 11.55 -11.42 4.22
CA ASN A 362 12.71 -12.30 4.06
C ASN A 362 13.78 -11.66 3.16
N ARG A 363 13.40 -11.11 2.01
CA ARG A 363 14.34 -10.41 1.12
C ARG A 363 15.01 -9.21 1.78
N ILE A 364 14.28 -8.44 2.60
CA ILE A 364 14.87 -7.35 3.37
C ILE A 364 15.93 -7.89 4.36
N LEU A 365 15.65 -9.01 5.01
CA LEU A 365 16.59 -9.62 5.97
C LEU A 365 17.82 -10.24 5.30
N GLU A 366 17.67 -10.81 4.11
CA GLU A 366 18.79 -11.32 3.31
C GLU A 366 19.78 -10.21 2.97
N GLU A 367 19.31 -9.04 2.56
CA GLU A 367 20.14 -7.87 2.22
C GLU A 367 20.97 -7.32 3.42
N ILE A 368 20.62 -7.70 4.65
CA ILE A 368 21.37 -7.31 5.86
C ILE A 368 22.47 -8.30 6.18
N LYS A 369 22.27 -9.59 5.87
CA LYS A 369 23.22 -10.66 6.20
C LYS A 369 24.46 -10.63 5.30
N PHE A 370 24.36 -10.05 4.12
CA PHE A 370 25.44 -9.96 3.13
C PHE A 370 26.26 -8.66 3.20
N ASN A 371 25.97 -7.77 4.16
CA ASN A 371 26.67 -6.52 4.43
C ASN A 371 27.15 -6.47 5.90
#